data_f59317606fc42687702aa46f06c3ab46
#
_entry.id   f59317606fc42687702aa46f06c3ab46
#
_cell.length_a   1.000
_cell.length_b   1.000
_cell.length_c   1.000
_cell.angle_alpha   90.00
_cell.angle_beta   90.00
_cell.angle_gamma   90.00
#
_symmetry.space_group_name_H-M   'P 1'
#
loop_
_entity.id
_entity.type
_entity.pdbx_description
1 polymer ?
#
loop_
_entity_poly.entity_id
_entity_poly.type
_entity_poly.pdbx_seq_one_letter_code
_entity_poly.pdbx_strand_id
1 'polypeptide(L)'
;MELNGAQILVQSLKDEGVEYIFGYPGGAVLHLYDALFQQQDIKHILVRHEQGATHSADGYARATGKPGVVLVTSGPGATNAITGIATAYMDSIPLVVISGQVSMPVIGSDAFQEVDMVGISRPCVKHNFLVKDVNKIAETVKKAFYIATTGRPGPVVVDIPKDITDPRIKVPYHYPKKVSIRSYNPTVIGHKGQIKKAVDLLLTAERPVIYSGGGVVLGEASQELTEFTQLLGYPITNTLMGLGAYPATDKQFIGMLGMHGTYEANMAMHESDLIIAIGARFDDRVTGKLDRFCPHAKIIHIDVDPASISKTVKVDIPIVGEVKPVLEHMIELIKEHKKKPHKKELEAWWKQIGQWQAVKCLEYDRNSPLIKPQYVIEQLWEVTRGEAYVTSDVGQHQMWAAQYYRFDKPRHWINSGGLGTMGFGMPAAIGVKLGFPDAEVACVTGEASIQMCIQELSTALQYDTPIKIINLNNRYMGMVRQWQEFTYESRYSHSYMDTIPDFVKLAEAYGHVGMRIDKPEEVRPALEQAFAMKDRTVFLDIITDRTENVYPMIEAGKAHNDMKLRVAASASTDRELA
;
A
#
# COMPACT_ATOMS: atom_id res chain seq x y z
N MET A 1 -15.76 30.46 -22.61
CA MET A 1 -14.35 30.40 -23.05
C MET A 1 -14.22 29.27 -24.04
N GLU A 2 -13.58 29.47 -25.18
CA GLU A 2 -13.30 28.40 -26.14
C GLU A 2 -11.89 27.90 -25.93
N LEU A 3 -11.75 26.57 -25.77
CA LEU A 3 -10.49 25.88 -25.53
C LEU A 3 -10.30 24.74 -26.52
N ASN A 4 -9.06 24.42 -26.84
CA ASN A 4 -8.75 23.17 -27.56
C ASN A 4 -8.75 21.95 -26.59
N GLY A 5 -8.71 20.75 -27.14
CA GLY A 5 -8.81 19.52 -26.33
C GLY A 5 -7.72 19.39 -25.27
N ALA A 6 -6.49 19.82 -25.55
CA ALA A 6 -5.39 19.82 -24.59
C ALA A 6 -5.63 20.81 -23.44
N GLN A 7 -6.08 22.03 -23.77
CA GLN A 7 -6.43 23.04 -22.78
C GLN A 7 -7.64 22.61 -21.92
N ILE A 8 -8.65 21.95 -22.54
CA ILE A 8 -9.80 21.39 -21.81
C ILE A 8 -9.34 20.36 -20.79
N LEU A 9 -8.44 19.44 -21.16
CA LEU A 9 -7.92 18.45 -20.23
C LEU A 9 -7.22 19.12 -19.04
N VAL A 10 -6.26 20.02 -19.32
CA VAL A 10 -5.50 20.70 -18.26
C VAL A 10 -6.42 21.53 -17.36
N GLN A 11 -7.40 22.24 -17.92
CA GLN A 11 -8.38 23.00 -17.15
C GLN A 11 -9.26 22.09 -16.29
N SER A 12 -9.69 20.94 -16.83
CA SER A 12 -10.47 19.93 -16.08
C SER A 12 -9.69 19.37 -14.89
N LEU A 13 -8.38 19.15 -15.05
CA LEU A 13 -7.53 18.72 -13.94
C LEU A 13 -7.40 19.81 -12.85
N LYS A 14 -7.33 21.08 -13.24
CA LYS A 14 -7.37 22.20 -12.29
C LYS A 14 -8.71 22.25 -11.53
N ASP A 15 -9.82 22.05 -12.24
CA ASP A 15 -11.16 22.04 -11.64
C ASP A 15 -11.38 20.85 -10.70
N GLU A 16 -10.59 19.76 -10.81
CA GLU A 16 -10.51 18.64 -9.84
C GLU A 16 -9.49 18.91 -8.71
N GLY A 17 -8.79 20.03 -8.71
CA GLY A 17 -7.82 20.39 -7.67
C GLY A 17 -6.52 19.61 -7.74
N VAL A 18 -6.12 19.16 -8.91
CA VAL A 18 -4.86 18.43 -9.13
C VAL A 18 -3.67 19.38 -8.91
N GLU A 19 -2.76 19.00 -8.04
CA GLU A 19 -1.54 19.74 -7.72
C GLU A 19 -0.32 19.20 -8.49
N TYR A 20 -0.25 17.88 -8.65
CA TYR A 20 0.87 17.19 -9.29
C TYR A 20 0.40 16.23 -10.38
N ILE A 21 1.15 16.20 -11.48
CA ILE A 21 1.06 15.18 -12.52
C ILE A 21 2.42 14.50 -12.62
N PHE A 22 2.44 13.17 -12.49
CA PHE A 22 3.65 12.36 -12.66
C PHE A 22 3.66 11.81 -14.09
N GLY A 23 4.74 12.00 -14.83
CA GLY A 23 4.69 11.54 -16.21
C GLY A 23 5.99 11.65 -16.99
N TYR A 24 5.90 11.21 -18.24
CA TYR A 24 6.99 11.26 -19.20
C TYR A 24 6.47 11.67 -20.57
N PRO A 25 7.07 12.69 -21.25
CA PRO A 25 6.59 13.18 -22.52
C PRO A 25 6.87 12.19 -23.67
N GLY A 26 6.04 12.29 -24.72
CA GLY A 26 6.22 11.56 -25.95
C GLY A 26 5.32 12.09 -27.07
N GLY A 27 5.48 11.56 -28.27
CA GLY A 27 4.88 12.11 -29.50
C GLY A 27 3.36 12.28 -29.47
N ALA A 28 2.63 11.37 -28.83
CA ALA A 28 1.17 11.41 -28.80
C ALA A 28 0.60 12.45 -27.82
N VAL A 29 1.40 12.94 -26.85
CA VAL A 29 0.95 13.86 -25.79
C VAL A 29 1.56 15.27 -25.90
N LEU A 30 2.25 15.60 -26.98
CA LEU A 30 2.91 16.91 -27.15
C LEU A 30 1.94 18.08 -27.01
N HIS A 31 0.72 17.97 -27.51
CA HIS A 31 -0.30 19.01 -27.34
C HIS A 31 -0.66 19.25 -25.87
N LEU A 32 -0.68 18.17 -25.07
CA LEU A 32 -0.94 18.24 -23.61
C LEU A 32 0.22 18.90 -22.89
N TYR A 33 1.47 18.56 -23.25
CA TYR A 33 2.66 19.18 -22.67
C TYR A 33 2.79 20.66 -23.03
N ASP A 34 2.38 21.07 -24.25
CA ASP A 34 2.30 22.49 -24.63
C ASP A 34 1.27 23.24 -23.77
N ALA A 35 0.08 22.63 -23.54
CA ALA A 35 -0.92 23.23 -22.67
C ALA A 35 -0.47 23.30 -21.20
N LEU A 36 0.26 22.27 -20.71
CA LEU A 36 0.87 22.29 -19.37
C LEU A 36 1.93 23.38 -19.21
N PHE A 37 2.72 23.66 -20.25
CA PHE A 37 3.72 24.73 -20.23
C PHE A 37 3.08 26.12 -20.07
N GLN A 38 1.86 26.30 -20.57
CA GLN A 38 1.15 27.59 -20.55
C GLN A 38 0.45 27.91 -19.22
N GLN A 39 0.62 27.05 -18.17
CA GLN A 39 0.01 27.25 -16.86
C GLN A 39 1.03 26.99 -15.74
N GLN A 40 0.71 27.43 -14.50
CA GLN A 40 1.60 27.31 -13.34
C GLN A 40 0.94 26.65 -12.11
N ASP A 41 -0.35 26.31 -12.19
CA ASP A 41 -1.10 25.79 -11.04
C ASP A 41 -0.79 24.31 -10.78
N ILE A 42 -0.60 23.52 -11.85
CA ILE A 42 -0.26 22.10 -11.78
C ILE A 42 1.24 21.91 -12.01
N LYS A 43 1.92 21.25 -11.10
CA LYS A 43 3.34 20.90 -11.23
C LYS A 43 3.48 19.54 -11.91
N HIS A 44 4.21 19.51 -13.02
CA HIS A 44 4.56 18.26 -13.67
C HIS A 44 5.88 17.71 -13.10
N ILE A 45 5.86 16.44 -12.67
CA ILE A 45 7.03 15.72 -12.17
C ILE A 45 7.52 14.79 -13.28
N LEU A 46 8.65 15.17 -13.88
CA LEU A 46 9.30 14.37 -14.92
C LEU A 46 10.06 13.20 -14.28
N VAL A 47 9.51 12.02 -14.39
CA VAL A 47 10.12 10.77 -13.94
C VAL A 47 11.16 10.25 -14.94
N ARG A 48 11.79 9.12 -14.67
CA ARG A 48 12.75 8.48 -15.59
C ARG A 48 12.19 7.22 -16.24
N HIS A 49 11.03 6.76 -15.75
CA HIS A 49 10.29 5.62 -16.30
C HIS A 49 8.81 5.73 -15.91
N GLU A 50 7.89 5.33 -16.77
CA GLU A 50 6.45 5.47 -16.55
C GLU A 50 5.94 4.59 -15.39
N GLN A 51 6.60 3.47 -15.10
CA GLN A 51 6.37 2.71 -13.88
C GLN A 51 6.67 3.55 -12.63
N GLY A 52 7.78 4.30 -12.64
CA GLY A 52 8.12 5.26 -11.58
C GLY A 52 7.05 6.35 -11.42
N ALA A 53 6.46 6.83 -12.54
CA ALA A 53 5.36 7.79 -12.50
C ALA A 53 4.15 7.24 -11.74
N THR A 54 3.73 6.02 -12.09
CA THR A 54 2.56 5.40 -11.44
C THR A 54 2.81 5.09 -9.97
N HIS A 55 4.00 4.63 -9.59
CA HIS A 55 4.35 4.38 -8.19
C HIS A 55 4.48 5.68 -7.37
N SER A 56 5.00 6.75 -7.96
CA SER A 56 5.04 8.07 -7.30
C SER A 56 3.63 8.64 -7.08
N ALA A 57 2.77 8.54 -8.09
CA ALA A 57 1.36 8.92 -7.98
C ALA A 57 0.61 8.07 -6.95
N ASP A 58 0.91 6.77 -6.87
CA ASP A 58 0.35 5.83 -5.89
C ASP A 58 0.79 6.22 -4.46
N GLY A 59 2.09 6.45 -4.23
CA GLY A 59 2.63 6.90 -2.95
C GLY A 59 2.01 8.22 -2.49
N TYR A 60 1.87 9.19 -3.41
CA TYR A 60 1.17 10.44 -3.16
C TYR A 60 -0.28 10.22 -2.73
N ALA A 61 -1.01 9.35 -3.45
CA ALA A 61 -2.41 9.08 -3.16
C ALA A 61 -2.60 8.38 -1.80
N ARG A 62 -1.77 7.39 -1.46
CA ARG A 62 -1.82 6.71 -0.16
C ARG A 62 -1.58 7.65 1.00
N ALA A 63 -0.57 8.51 0.89
CA ALA A 63 -0.20 9.42 1.96
C ALA A 63 -1.20 10.56 2.13
N THR A 64 -1.61 11.21 1.02
CA THR A 64 -2.46 12.41 1.07
C THR A 64 -3.96 12.12 1.12
N GLY A 65 -4.41 10.94 0.66
CA GLY A 65 -5.81 10.64 0.43
C GLY A 65 -6.40 11.26 -0.85
N LYS A 66 -5.63 12.07 -1.57
CA LYS A 66 -6.02 12.65 -2.87
C LYS A 66 -5.73 11.65 -4.00
N PRO A 67 -6.49 11.65 -5.11
CA PRO A 67 -6.16 10.79 -6.24
C PRO A 67 -4.84 11.19 -6.90
N GLY A 68 -4.00 10.20 -7.22
CA GLY A 68 -2.78 10.42 -7.99
C GLY A 68 -3.09 10.57 -9.48
N VAL A 69 -2.36 11.46 -10.18
CA VAL A 69 -2.55 11.70 -11.61
C VAL A 69 -1.28 11.39 -12.38
N VAL A 70 -1.42 10.57 -13.43
CA VAL A 70 -0.32 10.12 -14.29
C VAL A 70 -0.59 10.52 -15.72
N LEU A 71 0.46 10.99 -16.43
CA LEU A 71 0.39 11.33 -17.85
C LEU A 71 1.52 10.63 -18.60
N VAL A 72 1.16 9.74 -19.52
CA VAL A 72 2.10 8.95 -20.33
C VAL A 72 1.75 9.01 -21.81
N THR A 73 2.75 8.81 -22.66
CA THR A 73 2.52 8.72 -24.12
C THR A 73 1.94 7.37 -24.52
N SER A 74 1.60 7.21 -25.80
CA SER A 74 1.11 5.97 -26.40
C SER A 74 2.18 4.86 -26.43
N GLY A 75 1.78 3.66 -26.80
CA GLY A 75 2.68 2.52 -27.01
C GLY A 75 3.47 2.18 -25.75
N PRO A 76 4.82 2.26 -25.80
CA PRO A 76 5.66 1.86 -24.67
C PRO A 76 5.43 2.70 -23.41
N GLY A 77 5.06 3.98 -23.54
CA GLY A 77 4.72 4.80 -22.39
C GLY A 77 3.50 4.29 -21.65
N ALA A 78 2.45 3.92 -22.38
CA ALA A 78 1.24 3.34 -21.82
C ALA A 78 1.49 1.94 -21.21
N THR A 79 2.21 1.07 -21.91
CA THR A 79 2.51 -0.29 -21.42
C THR A 79 3.42 -0.29 -20.19
N ASN A 80 4.40 0.61 -20.09
CA ASN A 80 5.26 0.76 -18.93
C ASN A 80 4.49 1.16 -17.66
N ALA A 81 3.35 1.83 -17.80
CA ALA A 81 2.52 2.22 -16.65
C ALA A 81 1.69 1.07 -16.06
N ILE A 82 1.52 -0.04 -16.78
CA ILE A 82 0.59 -1.13 -16.41
C ILE A 82 0.93 -1.76 -15.05
N THR A 83 2.19 -2.03 -14.75
CA THR A 83 2.59 -2.60 -13.46
C THR A 83 2.12 -1.71 -12.30
N GLY A 84 2.31 -0.39 -12.39
CA GLY A 84 1.86 0.52 -11.34
C GLY A 84 0.34 0.66 -11.28
N ILE A 85 -0.35 0.63 -12.42
CA ILE A 85 -1.81 0.60 -12.49
C ILE A 85 -2.35 -0.66 -11.78
N ALA A 86 -1.76 -1.83 -12.05
CA ALA A 86 -2.15 -3.09 -11.41
C ALA A 86 -1.86 -3.08 -9.90
N THR A 87 -0.75 -2.47 -9.48
CA THR A 87 -0.43 -2.25 -8.06
C THR A 87 -1.52 -1.44 -7.35
N ALA A 88 -1.91 -0.31 -7.93
CA ALA A 88 -2.97 0.53 -7.39
C ALA A 88 -4.33 -0.19 -7.37
N TYR A 89 -4.64 -0.98 -8.40
CA TYR A 89 -5.88 -1.76 -8.47
C TYR A 89 -5.98 -2.80 -7.35
N MET A 90 -4.92 -3.55 -7.12
CA MET A 90 -4.90 -4.61 -6.10
C MET A 90 -5.04 -4.05 -4.67
N ASP A 91 -4.55 -2.84 -4.43
CA ASP A 91 -4.60 -2.17 -3.13
C ASP A 91 -5.70 -1.12 -3.02
N SER A 92 -6.53 -0.96 -4.06
CA SER A 92 -7.67 -0.03 -4.08
C SER A 92 -7.24 1.45 -3.97
N ILE A 93 -6.17 1.84 -4.65
CA ILE A 93 -5.64 3.20 -4.61
C ILE A 93 -6.21 4.04 -5.77
N PRO A 94 -6.78 5.22 -5.49
CA PRO A 94 -7.36 6.06 -6.52
C PRO A 94 -6.27 6.69 -7.40
N LEU A 95 -6.21 6.29 -8.66
CA LEU A 95 -5.37 6.91 -9.68
C LEU A 95 -6.21 7.29 -10.90
N VAL A 96 -5.87 8.41 -11.53
CA VAL A 96 -6.34 8.77 -12.87
C VAL A 96 -5.13 8.79 -13.80
N VAL A 97 -5.10 7.81 -14.70
CA VAL A 97 -3.99 7.64 -15.64
C VAL A 97 -4.44 8.11 -17.02
N ILE A 98 -3.79 9.15 -17.51
CA ILE A 98 -4.02 9.73 -18.83
C ILE A 98 -2.96 9.15 -19.76
N SER A 99 -3.39 8.37 -20.76
CA SER A 99 -2.51 7.88 -21.82
C SER A 99 -2.80 8.61 -23.14
N GLY A 100 -1.74 8.96 -23.84
CA GLY A 100 -1.87 9.36 -25.22
C GLY A 100 -2.17 8.15 -26.11
N GLN A 101 -2.84 8.39 -27.23
CA GLN A 101 -3.10 7.37 -28.26
C GLN A 101 -2.76 7.94 -29.64
N VAL A 102 -2.51 7.06 -30.60
CA VAL A 102 -2.40 7.47 -32.01
C VAL A 102 -3.69 8.12 -32.48
N SER A 103 -3.63 8.91 -33.56
CA SER A 103 -4.82 9.60 -34.09
C SER A 103 -5.92 8.61 -34.47
N MET A 104 -7.18 8.98 -34.23
CA MET A 104 -8.35 8.14 -34.46
C MET A 104 -8.37 7.37 -35.80
N PRO A 105 -8.03 8.00 -36.96
CA PRO A 105 -8.09 7.29 -38.25
C PRO A 105 -7.10 6.13 -38.40
N VAL A 106 -6.06 6.06 -37.56
CA VAL A 106 -5.02 5.03 -37.67
C VAL A 106 -5.06 4.02 -36.51
N ILE A 107 -6.03 4.13 -35.60
CA ILE A 107 -6.24 3.11 -34.55
C ILE A 107 -6.64 1.79 -35.21
N GLY A 108 -5.91 0.71 -34.87
CA GLY A 108 -6.13 -0.63 -35.40
C GLY A 108 -5.40 -0.91 -36.72
N SER A 109 -4.45 -0.03 -37.11
CA SER A 109 -3.64 -0.20 -38.33
C SER A 109 -2.18 -0.55 -38.06
N ASP A 110 -1.83 -0.91 -36.83
CA ASP A 110 -0.45 -1.15 -36.37
C ASP A 110 0.44 0.10 -36.54
N ALA A 111 -0.11 1.26 -36.26
CA ALA A 111 0.59 2.53 -36.37
C ALA A 111 1.78 2.61 -35.39
N PHE A 112 2.78 3.44 -35.73
CA PHE A 112 3.95 3.62 -34.86
C PHE A 112 3.57 4.03 -33.44
N GLN A 113 4.02 3.28 -32.45
CA GLN A 113 3.69 3.45 -31.03
C GLN A 113 2.19 3.32 -30.72
N GLU A 114 1.46 2.54 -31.49
CA GLU A 114 0.10 2.16 -31.14
C GLU A 114 0.09 1.01 -30.12
N VAL A 115 -0.86 1.02 -29.21
CA VAL A 115 -1.22 -0.09 -28.34
C VAL A 115 -2.70 0.02 -27.93
N ASP A 116 -3.39 -1.10 -27.82
CA ASP A 116 -4.75 -1.12 -27.26
C ASP A 116 -4.69 -0.96 -25.73
N MET A 117 -4.54 0.27 -25.28
CA MET A 117 -4.46 0.60 -23.86
C MET A 117 -5.76 0.26 -23.12
N VAL A 118 -6.90 0.39 -23.78
CA VAL A 118 -8.21 -0.01 -23.22
C VAL A 118 -8.26 -1.52 -22.98
N GLY A 119 -7.81 -2.31 -23.94
CA GLY A 119 -7.75 -3.77 -23.83
C GLY A 119 -6.78 -4.24 -22.75
N ILE A 120 -5.55 -3.71 -22.75
CA ILE A 120 -4.50 -4.10 -21.79
C ILE A 120 -4.88 -3.71 -20.35
N SER A 121 -5.43 -2.53 -20.13
CA SER A 121 -5.76 -2.04 -18.79
C SER A 121 -7.05 -2.64 -18.21
N ARG A 122 -7.93 -3.17 -19.02
CA ARG A 122 -9.27 -3.66 -18.61
C ARG A 122 -9.27 -4.54 -17.36
N PRO A 123 -8.39 -5.54 -17.20
CA PRO A 123 -8.41 -6.43 -16.04
C PRO A 123 -7.85 -5.80 -14.76
N CYS A 124 -7.17 -4.65 -14.84
CA CYS A 124 -6.49 -4.04 -13.72
C CYS A 124 -6.90 -2.57 -13.45
N VAL A 125 -8.10 -2.17 -13.92
CA VAL A 125 -8.69 -0.85 -13.63
C VAL A 125 -10.14 -0.98 -13.20
N LYS A 126 -10.65 0.02 -12.50
CA LYS A 126 -12.10 0.12 -12.24
C LYS A 126 -12.86 0.44 -13.52
N HIS A 127 -12.30 1.30 -14.34
CA HIS A 127 -12.87 1.67 -15.64
C HIS A 127 -11.78 2.25 -16.55
N ASN A 128 -12.04 2.21 -17.85
CA ASN A 128 -11.24 2.91 -18.85
C ASN A 128 -12.13 3.59 -19.89
N PHE A 129 -11.62 4.67 -20.46
CA PHE A 129 -12.28 5.46 -21.48
C PHE A 129 -11.34 5.62 -22.68
N LEU A 130 -11.87 5.47 -23.90
CA LEU A 130 -11.26 6.00 -25.12
C LEU A 130 -12.05 7.25 -25.53
N VAL A 131 -11.42 8.42 -25.46
CA VAL A 131 -12.07 9.70 -25.77
C VAL A 131 -12.10 9.93 -27.27
N LYS A 132 -13.29 9.96 -27.87
CA LYS A 132 -13.48 10.08 -29.33
C LYS A 132 -14.05 11.44 -29.77
N ASP A 133 -14.33 12.32 -28.83
CA ASP A 133 -14.93 13.63 -29.09
C ASP A 133 -14.35 14.66 -28.13
N VAL A 134 -13.82 15.76 -28.67
CA VAL A 134 -13.25 16.87 -27.90
C VAL A 134 -14.24 17.45 -26.88
N ASN A 135 -15.55 17.49 -27.23
CA ASN A 135 -16.60 17.98 -26.33
C ASN A 135 -16.84 17.07 -25.12
N LYS A 136 -16.29 15.85 -25.13
CA LYS A 136 -16.48 14.86 -24.05
C LYS A 136 -15.31 14.80 -23.07
N ILE A 137 -14.21 15.51 -23.31
CA ILE A 137 -13.02 15.46 -22.44
C ILE A 137 -13.39 15.85 -21.00
N ALA A 138 -13.99 17.01 -20.79
CA ALA A 138 -14.33 17.53 -19.45
C ALA A 138 -15.26 16.58 -18.68
N GLU A 139 -16.31 16.06 -19.33
CA GLU A 139 -17.23 15.09 -18.74
C GLU A 139 -16.52 13.77 -18.41
N THR A 140 -15.62 13.31 -19.28
CA THR A 140 -14.84 12.07 -19.08
C THR A 140 -13.87 12.20 -17.91
N VAL A 141 -13.18 13.32 -17.80
CA VAL A 141 -12.30 13.60 -16.64
C VAL A 141 -13.11 13.57 -15.35
N LYS A 142 -14.25 14.28 -15.30
CA LYS A 142 -15.12 14.25 -14.12
C LYS A 142 -15.58 12.84 -13.74
N LYS A 143 -15.97 12.03 -14.74
CA LYS A 143 -16.34 10.62 -14.52
C LYS A 143 -15.14 9.80 -14.02
N ALA A 144 -13.95 10.02 -14.57
CA ALA A 144 -12.75 9.28 -14.16
C ALA A 144 -12.42 9.53 -12.67
N PHE A 145 -12.41 10.78 -12.25
CA PHE A 145 -12.20 11.11 -10.82
C PHE A 145 -13.31 10.56 -9.93
N TYR A 146 -14.57 10.72 -10.33
CA TYR A 146 -15.70 10.17 -9.57
C TYR A 146 -15.60 8.64 -9.40
N ILE A 147 -15.29 7.90 -10.45
CA ILE A 147 -15.15 6.43 -10.38
C ILE A 147 -13.92 6.06 -9.55
N ALA A 148 -12.79 6.77 -9.72
CA ALA A 148 -11.56 6.46 -9.02
C ALA A 148 -11.69 6.60 -7.49
N THR A 149 -12.47 7.58 -7.03
CA THR A 149 -12.51 7.99 -5.61
C THR A 149 -13.72 7.50 -4.83
N THR A 150 -14.78 7.02 -5.47
CA THR A 150 -16.02 6.59 -4.80
C THR A 150 -16.19 5.08 -4.74
N GLY A 151 -17.00 4.57 -3.81
CA GLY A 151 -17.10 3.14 -3.53
C GLY A 151 -15.74 2.57 -3.12
N ARG A 152 -15.40 1.36 -3.56
CA ARG A 152 -14.03 0.86 -3.42
C ARG A 152 -13.13 1.67 -4.38
N PRO A 153 -12.15 2.47 -3.88
CA PRO A 153 -11.28 3.26 -4.76
C PRO A 153 -10.44 2.40 -5.72
N GLY A 154 -9.88 3.01 -6.75
CA GLY A 154 -8.99 2.32 -7.67
C GLY A 154 -8.67 3.11 -8.93
N PRO A 155 -7.76 2.61 -9.77
CA PRO A 155 -7.31 3.32 -10.97
C PRO A 155 -8.37 3.38 -12.06
N VAL A 156 -8.37 4.49 -12.80
CA VAL A 156 -9.15 4.71 -14.01
C VAL A 156 -8.20 5.22 -15.10
N VAL A 157 -8.31 4.65 -16.30
CA VAL A 157 -7.52 5.07 -17.47
C VAL A 157 -8.37 5.93 -18.40
N VAL A 158 -7.79 7.02 -18.86
CA VAL A 158 -8.37 7.90 -19.89
C VAL A 158 -7.40 7.95 -21.07
N ASP A 159 -7.72 7.21 -22.12
CA ASP A 159 -6.93 7.09 -23.34
C ASP A 159 -7.38 8.13 -24.36
N ILE A 160 -6.47 9.03 -24.78
CA ILE A 160 -6.82 10.22 -25.55
C ILE A 160 -6.05 10.23 -26.88
N PRO A 161 -6.73 10.04 -28.03
CA PRO A 161 -6.13 10.15 -29.34
C PRO A 161 -5.57 11.56 -29.60
N LYS A 162 -4.41 11.62 -30.27
CA LYS A 162 -3.67 12.86 -30.52
C LYS A 162 -4.49 13.94 -31.21
N ASP A 163 -5.29 13.56 -32.20
CA ASP A 163 -6.14 14.47 -32.98
C ASP A 163 -7.29 15.07 -32.15
N ILE A 164 -7.74 14.42 -31.09
CA ILE A 164 -8.73 14.97 -30.15
C ILE A 164 -8.16 16.17 -29.36
N THR A 165 -6.84 16.22 -29.21
CA THR A 165 -6.14 17.32 -28.50
C THR A 165 -5.56 18.38 -29.45
N ASP A 166 -5.88 18.33 -30.74
CA ASP A 166 -5.35 19.26 -31.77
C ASP A 166 -5.63 20.71 -31.38
N PRO A 167 -4.59 21.58 -31.31
CA PRO A 167 -4.73 22.98 -30.90
C PRO A 167 -5.56 23.84 -31.88
N ARG A 168 -5.80 23.37 -33.10
CA ARG A 168 -6.61 24.05 -34.10
C ARG A 168 -8.11 23.89 -33.89
N ILE A 169 -8.52 22.85 -33.13
CA ILE A 169 -9.93 22.55 -32.86
C ILE A 169 -10.30 23.16 -31.52
N LYS A 170 -11.10 24.21 -31.50
CA LYS A 170 -11.58 24.85 -30.27
C LYS A 170 -13.08 24.65 -30.12
N VAL A 171 -13.51 24.40 -28.90
CA VAL A 171 -14.91 24.19 -28.50
C VAL A 171 -15.21 24.93 -27.19
N PRO A 172 -16.48 25.25 -26.89
CA PRO A 172 -16.86 25.84 -25.63
C PRO A 172 -16.49 24.94 -24.44
N TYR A 173 -15.78 25.47 -23.46
CA TYR A 173 -15.46 24.75 -22.24
C TYR A 173 -16.60 24.86 -21.23
N HIS A 174 -17.02 23.71 -20.71
CA HIS A 174 -17.93 23.60 -19.59
C HIS A 174 -17.53 22.41 -18.73
N TYR A 175 -17.25 22.65 -17.45
CA TYR A 175 -16.94 21.59 -16.51
C TYR A 175 -18.19 21.19 -15.70
N PRO A 176 -18.63 19.91 -15.72
CA PRO A 176 -19.84 19.50 -15.03
C PRO A 176 -19.63 19.45 -13.50
N LYS A 177 -20.53 20.07 -12.74
CA LYS A 177 -20.48 20.03 -11.26
C LYS A 177 -20.73 18.63 -10.71
N LYS A 178 -21.57 17.84 -11.38
CA LYS A 178 -21.94 16.46 -11.02
C LYS A 178 -22.01 15.58 -12.26
N VAL A 179 -21.72 14.31 -12.08
CA VAL A 179 -21.93 13.29 -13.10
C VAL A 179 -22.89 12.23 -12.58
N SER A 180 -23.64 11.63 -13.49
CA SER A 180 -24.50 10.47 -13.23
C SER A 180 -24.10 9.35 -14.18
N ILE A 181 -23.82 8.19 -13.60
CA ILE A 181 -23.43 7.01 -14.37
C ILE A 181 -24.45 5.92 -14.06
N ARG A 182 -25.26 5.56 -15.05
CA ARG A 182 -26.41 4.65 -14.90
C ARG A 182 -26.05 3.32 -14.19
N SER A 183 -24.87 2.78 -14.50
CA SER A 183 -24.41 1.48 -14.00
C SER A 183 -23.49 1.57 -12.78
N TYR A 184 -23.26 2.77 -12.22
CA TYR A 184 -22.33 2.96 -11.11
C TYR A 184 -22.97 3.79 -10.00
N ASN A 185 -23.46 3.09 -8.98
CA ASN A 185 -24.12 3.68 -7.81
C ASN A 185 -23.57 2.99 -6.54
N PRO A 186 -22.44 3.43 -6.00
CA PRO A 186 -21.85 2.80 -4.81
C PRO A 186 -22.77 2.95 -3.60
N THR A 187 -22.83 1.90 -2.77
CA THR A 187 -23.57 1.91 -1.51
C THR A 187 -22.71 2.58 -0.44
N VAL A 188 -23.15 3.74 0.02
CA VAL A 188 -22.42 4.56 1.02
C VAL A 188 -22.86 4.20 2.44
N ILE A 189 -24.17 4.06 2.66
CA ILE A 189 -24.75 3.90 4.00
C ILE A 189 -25.09 2.42 4.24
N GLY A 190 -24.58 1.86 5.33
CA GLY A 190 -24.85 0.49 5.75
C GLY A 190 -26.34 0.26 6.12
N HIS A 191 -26.83 -0.94 5.86
CA HIS A 191 -28.23 -1.29 6.16
C HIS A 191 -28.47 -1.35 7.69
N LYS A 192 -29.31 -0.47 8.21
CA LYS A 192 -29.59 -0.30 9.66
C LYS A 192 -29.94 -1.61 10.38
N GLY A 193 -30.76 -2.48 9.73
CA GLY A 193 -31.13 -3.77 10.31
C GLY A 193 -29.96 -4.74 10.45
N GLN A 194 -29.00 -4.72 9.51
CA GLN A 194 -27.77 -5.53 9.61
C GLN A 194 -26.83 -4.97 10.67
N ILE A 195 -26.68 -3.65 10.76
CA ILE A 195 -25.90 -2.97 11.79
C ILE A 195 -26.43 -3.34 13.18
N LYS A 196 -27.76 -3.27 13.40
CA LYS A 196 -28.38 -3.68 14.67
C LYS A 196 -28.09 -5.15 15.00
N LYS A 197 -28.28 -6.07 14.04
CA LYS A 197 -27.97 -7.50 14.24
C LYS A 197 -26.49 -7.71 14.60
N ALA A 198 -25.59 -6.95 13.96
CA ALA A 198 -24.16 -7.00 14.27
C ALA A 198 -23.89 -6.56 15.72
N VAL A 199 -24.50 -5.44 16.15
CA VAL A 199 -24.38 -4.97 17.56
C VAL A 199 -24.94 -5.98 18.55
N ASP A 200 -26.10 -6.56 18.27
CA ASP A 200 -26.69 -7.60 19.13
C ASP A 200 -25.76 -8.83 19.24
N LEU A 201 -25.13 -9.25 18.15
CA LEU A 201 -24.21 -10.39 18.12
C LEU A 201 -22.90 -10.09 18.86
N LEU A 202 -22.27 -8.93 18.58
CA LEU A 202 -20.97 -8.61 19.18
C LEU A 202 -21.04 -8.49 20.71
N LEU A 203 -22.18 -8.04 21.27
CA LEU A 203 -22.38 -7.94 22.73
C LEU A 203 -22.64 -9.28 23.42
N THR A 204 -22.67 -10.39 22.65
CA THR A 204 -22.81 -11.76 23.19
C THR A 204 -21.56 -12.61 23.00
N ALA A 205 -20.53 -12.09 22.35
CA ALA A 205 -19.29 -12.81 22.10
C ALA A 205 -18.46 -12.98 23.39
N GLU A 206 -17.82 -14.12 23.53
CA GLU A 206 -16.96 -14.47 24.65
C GLU A 206 -15.47 -14.33 24.28
N ARG A 207 -15.13 -14.58 23.01
CA ARG A 207 -13.77 -14.53 22.45
C ARG A 207 -13.71 -13.74 21.14
N PRO A 208 -14.15 -12.46 21.17
CA PRO A 208 -14.19 -11.64 19.97
C PRO A 208 -12.78 -11.19 19.54
N VAL A 209 -12.61 -10.96 18.23
CA VAL A 209 -11.45 -10.27 17.64
C VAL A 209 -11.92 -9.26 16.61
N ILE A 210 -11.41 -8.05 16.70
CA ILE A 210 -11.55 -7.03 15.65
C ILE A 210 -10.43 -7.24 14.64
N TYR A 211 -10.79 -7.37 13.38
CA TYR A 211 -9.87 -7.59 12.26
C TYR A 211 -9.99 -6.42 11.29
N SER A 212 -9.06 -5.46 11.33
CA SER A 212 -9.12 -4.27 10.49
C SER A 212 -8.15 -4.33 9.30
N GLY A 213 -8.58 -3.77 8.19
CA GLY A 213 -7.81 -3.72 6.95
C GLY A 213 -7.64 -2.31 6.38
N GLY A 214 -7.03 -2.24 5.20
CA GLY A 214 -6.76 -0.99 4.48
C GLY A 214 -7.99 -0.13 4.20
N GLY A 215 -9.19 -0.74 4.15
CA GLY A 215 -10.44 -0.02 3.97
C GLY A 215 -10.75 0.97 5.09
N VAL A 216 -10.23 0.76 6.31
CA VAL A 216 -10.34 1.73 7.41
C VAL A 216 -9.50 2.98 7.12
N VAL A 217 -8.27 2.78 6.64
CA VAL A 217 -7.36 3.90 6.27
C VAL A 217 -7.92 4.68 5.09
N LEU A 218 -8.37 3.96 4.04
CA LEU A 218 -8.93 4.58 2.83
C LEU A 218 -10.25 5.31 3.10
N GLY A 219 -11.07 4.77 4.01
CA GLY A 219 -12.34 5.35 4.43
C GLY A 219 -12.22 6.40 5.54
N GLU A 220 -11.00 6.80 5.94
CA GLU A 220 -10.73 7.82 6.96
C GLU A 220 -11.46 7.55 8.30
N ALA A 221 -11.52 6.28 8.71
CA ALA A 221 -12.30 5.81 9.84
C ALA A 221 -11.45 5.34 11.04
N SER A 222 -10.17 5.75 11.10
CA SER A 222 -9.23 5.30 12.15
C SER A 222 -9.62 5.80 13.53
N GLN A 223 -10.19 7.00 13.62
CA GLN A 223 -10.69 7.57 14.89
C GLN A 223 -11.90 6.78 15.40
N GLU A 224 -12.85 6.51 14.52
CA GLU A 224 -14.05 5.73 14.82
C GLU A 224 -13.70 4.27 15.17
N LEU A 225 -12.71 3.68 14.47
CA LEU A 225 -12.20 2.35 14.82
C LEU A 225 -11.60 2.34 16.23
N THR A 226 -10.82 3.36 16.58
CA THR A 226 -10.21 3.48 17.91
C THR A 226 -11.27 3.60 19.00
N GLU A 227 -12.26 4.47 18.81
CA GLU A 227 -13.37 4.62 19.74
C GLU A 227 -14.18 3.32 19.89
N PHE A 228 -14.51 2.67 18.78
CA PHE A 228 -15.24 1.40 18.75
C PHE A 228 -14.50 0.30 19.52
N THR A 229 -13.18 0.17 19.27
CA THR A 229 -12.34 -0.83 19.92
C THR A 229 -12.22 -0.60 21.42
N GLN A 230 -11.96 0.64 21.83
CA GLN A 230 -11.84 1.03 23.24
C GLN A 230 -13.15 0.88 23.99
N LEU A 231 -14.28 1.23 23.36
CA LEU A 231 -15.61 1.10 23.96
C LEU A 231 -15.96 -0.36 24.28
N LEU A 232 -15.53 -1.29 23.43
CA LEU A 232 -15.78 -2.73 23.60
C LEU A 232 -14.75 -3.42 24.49
N GLY A 233 -13.52 -2.92 24.55
CA GLY A 233 -12.39 -3.56 25.24
C GLY A 233 -11.87 -4.81 24.52
N TYR A 234 -12.20 -5.00 23.24
CA TYR A 234 -11.83 -6.19 22.46
C TYR A 234 -10.39 -6.11 21.92
N PRO A 235 -9.71 -7.26 21.75
CA PRO A 235 -8.44 -7.30 21.04
C PRO A 235 -8.64 -6.94 19.56
N ILE A 236 -7.64 -6.24 19.01
CA ILE A 236 -7.63 -5.85 17.60
C ILE A 236 -6.34 -6.28 16.93
N THR A 237 -6.46 -6.78 15.71
CA THR A 237 -5.35 -7.08 14.80
C THR A 237 -5.57 -6.37 13.46
N ASN A 238 -4.47 -5.95 12.84
CA ASN A 238 -4.50 -5.29 11.54
C ASN A 238 -3.89 -6.17 10.44
N THR A 239 -4.43 -6.06 9.23
CA THR A 239 -3.74 -6.59 8.04
C THR A 239 -2.48 -5.78 7.75
N LEU A 240 -1.61 -6.29 6.87
CA LEU A 240 -0.48 -5.53 6.33
C LEU A 240 -0.91 -4.13 5.82
N MET A 241 -2.03 -4.05 5.09
CA MET A 241 -2.56 -2.80 4.56
C MET A 241 -3.29 -1.94 5.61
N GLY A 242 -3.63 -2.54 6.75
CA GLY A 242 -4.32 -1.87 7.85
C GLY A 242 -3.41 -1.32 8.94
N LEU A 243 -2.09 -1.53 8.85
CA LEU A 243 -1.14 -1.00 9.84
C LEU A 243 -1.26 0.53 9.94
N GLY A 244 -1.38 1.03 11.17
CA GLY A 244 -1.66 2.43 11.47
C GLY A 244 -3.16 2.79 11.49
N ALA A 245 -4.07 1.91 11.06
CA ALA A 245 -5.51 2.14 11.22
C ALA A 245 -5.92 2.20 12.71
N TYR A 246 -5.26 1.41 13.53
CA TYR A 246 -5.32 1.43 14.99
C TYR A 246 -3.90 1.57 15.54
N PRO A 247 -3.67 2.37 16.62
CA PRO A 247 -2.32 2.58 17.16
C PRO A 247 -1.65 1.29 17.60
N ALA A 248 -0.46 1.02 17.04
CA ALA A 248 0.30 -0.20 17.35
C ALA A 248 0.89 -0.21 18.78
N THR A 249 0.97 0.94 19.44
CA THR A 249 1.43 1.08 20.83
C THR A 249 0.31 0.90 21.86
N ASP A 250 -0.96 0.85 21.43
CA ASP A 250 -2.08 0.60 22.33
C ASP A 250 -2.13 -0.88 22.79
N LYS A 251 -2.50 -1.10 24.04
CA LYS A 251 -2.56 -2.42 24.69
C LYS A 251 -3.56 -3.40 24.07
N GLN A 252 -4.58 -2.92 23.36
CA GLN A 252 -5.56 -3.77 22.71
C GLN A 252 -5.07 -4.29 21.34
N PHE A 253 -4.00 -3.70 20.80
CA PHE A 253 -3.37 -4.16 19.58
C PHE A 253 -2.53 -5.42 19.84
N ILE A 254 -2.89 -6.53 19.21
CA ILE A 254 -2.23 -7.82 19.38
C ILE A 254 -1.27 -8.18 18.22
N GLY A 255 -0.88 -7.19 17.42
CA GLY A 255 0.03 -7.36 16.28
C GLY A 255 -0.69 -7.51 14.95
N MET A 256 0.10 -7.62 13.88
CA MET A 256 -0.38 -7.94 12.54
C MET A 256 -0.73 -9.42 12.47
N LEU A 257 -1.78 -9.79 11.72
CA LEU A 257 -2.14 -11.19 11.47
C LEU A 257 -1.63 -11.67 10.10
N GLY A 258 -1.78 -12.96 9.86
CA GLY A 258 -1.49 -13.60 8.57
C GLY A 258 -0.14 -14.31 8.53
N MET A 259 0.37 -14.55 7.31
CA MET A 259 1.56 -15.39 7.05
C MET A 259 2.76 -15.03 7.92
N HIS A 260 3.05 -13.75 8.10
CA HIS A 260 4.12 -13.22 8.94
C HIS A 260 3.58 -12.41 10.13
N GLY A 261 2.35 -12.70 10.53
CA GLY A 261 1.71 -12.11 11.69
C GLY A 261 2.31 -12.62 13.01
N THR A 262 1.94 -11.97 14.11
CA THR A 262 2.33 -12.39 15.44
C THR A 262 1.61 -13.70 15.84
N TYR A 263 2.24 -14.46 16.72
CA TYR A 263 1.68 -15.72 17.22
C TYR A 263 0.33 -15.48 17.91
N GLU A 264 0.28 -14.49 18.80
CA GLU A 264 -0.93 -14.11 19.53
C GLU A 264 -2.06 -13.63 18.62
N ALA A 265 -1.78 -12.87 17.56
CA ALA A 265 -2.80 -12.43 16.61
C ALA A 265 -3.41 -13.61 15.84
N ASN A 266 -2.58 -14.50 15.33
CA ASN A 266 -3.03 -15.65 14.57
C ASN A 266 -3.76 -16.67 15.45
N MET A 267 -3.30 -16.91 16.68
CA MET A 267 -3.98 -17.79 17.63
C MET A 267 -5.31 -17.20 18.10
N ALA A 268 -5.36 -15.88 18.34
CA ALA A 268 -6.61 -15.21 18.69
C ALA A 268 -7.65 -15.31 17.56
N MET A 269 -7.22 -15.15 16.31
CA MET A 269 -8.10 -15.37 15.15
C MET A 269 -8.59 -16.82 15.08
N HIS A 270 -7.72 -17.80 15.30
CA HIS A 270 -8.06 -19.23 15.21
C HIS A 270 -9.07 -19.66 16.27
N GLU A 271 -8.90 -19.20 17.52
CA GLU A 271 -9.69 -19.60 18.68
C GLU A 271 -10.91 -18.70 18.94
N SER A 272 -11.10 -17.65 18.14
CA SER A 272 -12.22 -16.71 18.31
C SER A 272 -13.58 -17.36 18.06
N ASP A 273 -14.62 -16.84 18.73
CA ASP A 273 -16.03 -17.17 18.47
C ASP A 273 -16.72 -16.10 17.61
N LEU A 274 -16.09 -14.92 17.49
CA LEU A 274 -16.57 -13.82 16.65
C LEU A 274 -15.43 -13.04 16.03
N ILE A 275 -15.46 -12.88 14.72
CA ILE A 275 -14.60 -11.98 13.96
C ILE A 275 -15.40 -10.80 13.46
N ILE A 276 -14.90 -9.59 13.74
CA ILE A 276 -15.46 -8.35 13.23
C ILE A 276 -14.48 -7.81 12.18
N ALA A 277 -14.70 -8.18 10.92
CA ALA A 277 -13.86 -7.76 9.80
C ALA A 277 -14.30 -6.39 9.29
N ILE A 278 -13.38 -5.41 9.32
CA ILE A 278 -13.67 -4.01 8.99
C ILE A 278 -12.72 -3.56 7.89
N GLY A 279 -13.25 -3.34 6.68
CA GLY A 279 -12.46 -2.90 5.53
C GLY A 279 -11.32 -3.86 5.14
N ALA A 280 -11.56 -5.18 5.28
CA ALA A 280 -10.61 -6.24 5.00
C ALA A 280 -11.23 -7.28 4.05
N ARG A 281 -10.45 -7.78 3.08
CA ARG A 281 -10.97 -8.63 1.99
C ARG A 281 -10.71 -10.13 2.15
N PHE A 282 -10.18 -10.57 3.27
CA PHE A 282 -9.80 -11.97 3.51
C PHE A 282 -8.83 -12.51 2.45
N ASP A 283 -7.69 -11.85 2.34
CA ASP A 283 -6.59 -12.20 1.44
C ASP A 283 -6.02 -13.58 1.77
N ASP A 284 -5.48 -14.29 0.78
CA ASP A 284 -4.90 -15.63 0.96
C ASP A 284 -3.68 -15.63 1.90
N ARG A 285 -2.92 -14.52 1.96
CA ARG A 285 -1.81 -14.34 2.92
C ARG A 285 -2.29 -14.17 4.36
N VAL A 286 -3.57 -13.84 4.54
CA VAL A 286 -4.21 -13.77 5.85
C VAL A 286 -4.92 -15.07 6.19
N THR A 287 -5.71 -15.63 5.27
CA THR A 287 -6.56 -16.78 5.58
C THR A 287 -5.80 -18.10 5.70
N GLY A 288 -4.70 -18.25 4.97
CA GLY A 288 -4.03 -19.53 4.86
C GLY A 288 -4.99 -20.62 4.37
N LYS A 289 -5.02 -21.78 5.03
CA LYS A 289 -5.90 -22.90 4.70
C LYS A 289 -7.36 -22.60 5.06
N LEU A 290 -8.21 -22.36 4.06
CA LEU A 290 -9.58 -21.86 4.23
C LEU A 290 -10.48 -22.73 5.09
N ASP A 291 -10.39 -24.06 4.97
CA ASP A 291 -11.20 -25.00 5.74
C ASP A 291 -10.84 -25.05 7.25
N ARG A 292 -9.72 -24.43 7.62
CA ARG A 292 -9.23 -24.28 8.99
C ARG A 292 -9.12 -22.83 9.46
N PHE A 293 -9.59 -21.89 8.64
CA PHE A 293 -9.58 -20.47 9.00
C PHE A 293 -10.72 -20.16 9.97
N CYS A 294 -10.37 -19.78 11.20
CA CYS A 294 -11.30 -19.35 12.26
C CYS A 294 -12.53 -20.29 12.39
N PRO A 295 -12.32 -21.60 12.62
CA PRO A 295 -13.34 -22.64 12.41
C PRO A 295 -14.54 -22.53 13.36
N HIS A 296 -14.42 -21.74 14.44
CA HIS A 296 -15.44 -21.58 15.47
C HIS A 296 -16.14 -20.22 15.42
N ALA A 297 -15.64 -19.29 14.59
CA ALA A 297 -16.08 -17.92 14.58
C ALA A 297 -17.29 -17.68 13.69
N LYS A 298 -18.24 -16.89 14.18
CA LYS A 298 -19.15 -16.13 13.32
C LYS A 298 -18.41 -14.90 12.76
N ILE A 299 -18.80 -14.46 11.57
CA ILE A 299 -18.13 -13.35 10.88
C ILE A 299 -19.11 -12.21 10.58
N ILE A 300 -18.85 -11.05 11.18
CA ILE A 300 -19.41 -9.77 10.75
C ILE A 300 -18.43 -9.16 9.76
N HIS A 301 -18.89 -8.76 8.57
CA HIS A 301 -18.03 -8.16 7.55
C HIS A 301 -18.57 -6.82 7.08
N ILE A 302 -17.81 -5.77 7.33
CA ILE A 302 -18.08 -4.39 6.91
C ILE A 302 -17.15 -4.07 5.75
N ASP A 303 -17.72 -3.88 4.56
CA ASP A 303 -16.96 -3.55 3.35
C ASP A 303 -17.80 -2.65 2.42
N VAL A 304 -17.15 -1.73 1.72
CA VAL A 304 -17.79 -0.85 0.74
C VAL A 304 -18.09 -1.58 -0.57
N ASP A 305 -17.37 -2.66 -0.86
CA ASP A 305 -17.50 -3.45 -2.07
C ASP A 305 -18.39 -4.68 -1.84
N PRO A 306 -19.61 -4.70 -2.37
CA PRO A 306 -20.50 -5.86 -2.22
C PRO A 306 -19.91 -7.15 -2.82
N ALA A 307 -18.99 -7.04 -3.81
CA ALA A 307 -18.33 -8.19 -4.42
C ALA A 307 -17.30 -8.86 -3.50
N SER A 308 -16.85 -8.18 -2.45
CA SER A 308 -15.95 -8.74 -1.43
C SER A 308 -16.70 -9.60 -0.41
N ILE A 309 -18.00 -9.38 -0.22
CA ILE A 309 -18.80 -10.11 0.77
C ILE A 309 -18.95 -11.59 0.38
N SER A 310 -18.58 -12.46 1.30
CA SER A 310 -18.60 -13.94 1.12
C SER A 310 -17.83 -14.44 -0.12
N LYS A 311 -16.87 -13.67 -0.62
CA LYS A 311 -16.04 -14.05 -1.76
C LYS A 311 -15.03 -15.16 -1.39
N THR A 312 -14.38 -15.05 -0.26
CA THR A 312 -13.34 -15.99 0.20
C THR A 312 -13.84 -16.84 1.37
N VAL A 313 -14.45 -16.20 2.37
CA VAL A 313 -15.00 -16.86 3.57
C VAL A 313 -16.48 -16.57 3.68
N LYS A 314 -17.25 -17.52 4.23
CA LYS A 314 -18.68 -17.31 4.49
C LYS A 314 -18.89 -16.25 5.55
N VAL A 315 -19.75 -15.28 5.29
CA VAL A 315 -20.10 -14.18 6.21
C VAL A 315 -21.47 -14.41 6.81
N ASP A 316 -21.59 -14.26 8.14
CA ASP A 316 -22.88 -14.42 8.84
C ASP A 316 -23.69 -13.11 8.82
N ILE A 317 -23.03 -11.97 9.02
CA ILE A 317 -23.67 -10.66 8.97
C ILE A 317 -22.90 -9.72 8.04
N PRO A 318 -23.35 -9.57 6.78
CA PRO A 318 -22.78 -8.60 5.84
C PRO A 318 -23.32 -7.19 6.10
N ILE A 319 -22.41 -6.20 6.05
CA ILE A 319 -22.76 -4.78 6.08
C ILE A 319 -22.02 -4.11 4.92
N VAL A 320 -22.74 -3.82 3.83
CA VAL A 320 -22.20 -3.07 2.69
C VAL A 320 -22.39 -1.58 2.93
N GLY A 321 -21.29 -0.83 2.94
CA GLY A 321 -21.28 0.62 3.18
C GLY A 321 -19.88 1.13 3.51
N GLU A 322 -19.73 2.43 3.52
CA GLU A 322 -18.49 3.08 3.97
C GLU A 322 -18.25 2.81 5.47
N VAL A 323 -17.00 2.55 5.81
CA VAL A 323 -16.61 2.13 7.18
C VAL A 323 -16.98 3.18 8.21
N LYS A 324 -16.70 4.47 7.94
CA LYS A 324 -16.90 5.56 8.90
C LYS A 324 -18.36 5.68 9.35
N PRO A 325 -19.37 5.91 8.48
CA PRO A 325 -20.76 6.04 8.92
C PRO A 325 -21.32 4.73 9.52
N VAL A 326 -20.77 3.57 9.12
CA VAL A 326 -21.18 2.30 9.74
C VAL A 326 -20.69 2.22 11.19
N LEU A 327 -19.41 2.55 11.45
CA LEU A 327 -18.85 2.54 12.80
C LEU A 327 -19.51 3.59 13.69
N GLU A 328 -19.75 4.82 13.22
CA GLU A 328 -20.48 5.86 13.94
C GLU A 328 -21.83 5.33 14.43
N HIS A 329 -22.61 4.73 13.54
CA HIS A 329 -23.91 4.16 13.92
C HIS A 329 -23.80 2.96 14.88
N MET A 330 -22.78 2.10 14.71
CA MET A 330 -22.54 1.00 15.66
C MET A 330 -22.18 1.53 17.06
N ILE A 331 -21.33 2.55 17.14
CA ILE A 331 -20.93 3.20 18.40
C ILE A 331 -22.14 3.77 19.13
N GLU A 332 -23.01 4.50 18.41
CA GLU A 332 -24.26 5.02 18.97
C GLU A 332 -25.11 3.91 19.57
N LEU A 333 -25.38 2.85 18.81
CA LEU A 333 -26.18 1.71 19.25
C LEU A 333 -25.56 1.00 20.46
N ILE A 334 -24.23 0.83 20.52
CA ILE A 334 -23.52 0.20 21.64
C ILE A 334 -23.66 1.05 22.92
N LYS A 335 -23.52 2.38 22.80
CA LYS A 335 -23.66 3.29 23.93
C LYS A 335 -25.08 3.23 24.54
N GLU A 336 -26.11 3.15 23.71
CA GLU A 336 -27.53 3.08 24.11
C GLU A 336 -27.97 1.67 24.55
N HIS A 337 -27.22 0.63 24.16
CA HIS A 337 -27.63 -0.76 24.40
C HIS A 337 -27.63 -1.11 25.89
N LYS A 338 -28.68 -1.82 26.33
CA LYS A 338 -28.81 -2.27 27.73
C LYS A 338 -27.76 -3.31 28.13
N LYS A 339 -27.42 -4.22 27.22
CA LYS A 339 -26.35 -5.18 27.44
C LYS A 339 -24.99 -4.52 27.18
N LYS A 340 -23.98 -4.95 27.90
CA LYS A 340 -22.58 -4.59 27.69
C LYS A 340 -21.78 -5.86 27.42
N PRO A 341 -20.55 -5.78 26.91
CA PRO A 341 -19.68 -6.94 26.71
C PRO A 341 -19.57 -7.78 28.01
N HIS A 342 -19.45 -9.09 27.85
CA HIS A 342 -19.34 -10.03 28.96
C HIS A 342 -17.97 -9.88 29.65
N LYS A 343 -17.93 -9.12 30.74
CA LYS A 343 -16.67 -8.73 31.39
C LYS A 343 -15.82 -9.95 31.83
N LYS A 344 -16.43 -10.95 32.44
CA LYS A 344 -15.74 -12.14 32.96
C LYS A 344 -15.11 -12.96 31.83
N GLU A 345 -15.85 -13.19 30.78
CA GLU A 345 -15.42 -13.93 29.59
C GLU A 345 -14.29 -13.17 28.86
N LEU A 346 -14.44 -11.85 28.73
CA LEU A 346 -13.42 -10.99 28.14
C LEU A 346 -12.12 -10.96 28.96
N GLU A 347 -12.20 -10.93 30.29
CA GLU A 347 -11.03 -11.06 31.18
C GLU A 347 -10.32 -12.42 30.99
N ALA A 348 -11.09 -13.51 30.86
CA ALA A 348 -10.54 -14.84 30.58
C ALA A 348 -9.89 -14.90 29.20
N TRP A 349 -10.49 -14.26 28.19
CA TRP A 349 -9.96 -14.15 26.84
C TRP A 349 -8.63 -13.39 26.79
N TRP A 350 -8.56 -12.22 27.44
CA TRP A 350 -7.31 -11.46 27.57
C TRP A 350 -6.21 -12.23 28.31
N LYS A 351 -6.58 -13.01 29.32
CA LYS A 351 -5.63 -13.89 30.02
C LYS A 351 -5.05 -14.95 29.07
N GLN A 352 -5.88 -15.52 28.20
CA GLN A 352 -5.42 -16.50 27.20
C GLN A 352 -4.50 -15.83 26.16
N ILE A 353 -4.87 -14.65 25.65
CA ILE A 353 -4.02 -13.87 24.74
C ILE A 353 -2.68 -13.54 25.39
N GLY A 354 -2.67 -13.14 26.66
CA GLY A 354 -1.44 -12.88 27.41
C GLY A 354 -0.50 -14.10 27.51
N GLN A 355 -1.04 -15.32 27.55
CA GLN A 355 -0.21 -16.54 27.48
C GLN A 355 0.46 -16.70 26.11
N TRP A 356 -0.22 -16.35 25.01
CA TRP A 356 0.36 -16.38 23.67
C TRP A 356 1.41 -15.28 23.48
N GLN A 357 1.16 -14.07 23.99
CA GLN A 357 2.13 -12.97 23.99
C GLN A 357 3.41 -13.32 24.76
N ALA A 358 3.32 -14.15 25.81
CA ALA A 358 4.47 -14.61 26.56
C ALA A 358 5.44 -15.48 25.76
N VAL A 359 5.02 -16.01 24.59
CA VAL A 359 5.89 -16.71 23.63
C VAL A 359 6.93 -15.77 23.02
N LYS A 360 6.65 -14.45 22.97
CA LYS A 360 7.54 -13.43 22.41
C LYS A 360 8.04 -13.78 21.00
N CYS A 361 7.11 -14.09 20.12
CA CYS A 361 7.37 -14.68 18.81
C CYS A 361 8.26 -13.81 17.88
N LEU A 362 8.43 -12.52 18.19
CA LEU A 362 9.28 -11.58 17.45
C LEU A 362 10.68 -11.41 18.07
N GLU A 363 11.04 -12.16 19.12
CA GLU A 363 12.39 -12.10 19.68
C GLU A 363 13.43 -12.58 18.67
N TYR A 364 14.58 -11.91 18.65
CA TYR A 364 15.74 -12.24 17.82
C TYR A 364 17.03 -12.09 18.62
N ASP A 365 18.16 -12.58 18.11
CA ASP A 365 19.46 -12.46 18.78
C ASP A 365 19.97 -11.01 18.75
N ARG A 366 19.78 -10.30 19.86
CA ARG A 366 20.21 -8.91 20.03
C ARG A 366 21.71 -8.75 20.25
N ASN A 367 22.42 -9.85 20.54
CA ASN A 367 23.86 -9.86 20.78
C ASN A 367 24.66 -10.37 19.57
N SER A 368 23.99 -10.58 18.44
CA SER A 368 24.64 -10.98 17.20
C SER A 368 25.73 -10.00 16.78
N PRO A 369 26.92 -10.47 16.37
CA PRO A 369 27.95 -9.61 15.80
C PRO A 369 27.59 -9.10 14.40
N LEU A 370 26.56 -9.71 13.76
CA LEU A 370 26.03 -9.28 12.47
C LEU A 370 24.82 -8.36 12.68
N ILE A 371 24.64 -7.40 11.80
CA ILE A 371 23.47 -6.53 11.84
C ILE A 371 22.22 -7.34 11.55
N LYS A 372 21.34 -7.44 12.54
CA LYS A 372 20.01 -8.02 12.35
C LYS A 372 19.06 -6.99 11.72
N PRO A 373 18.35 -7.35 10.64
CA PRO A 373 17.42 -6.42 9.98
C PRO A 373 16.33 -5.91 10.93
N GLN A 374 15.87 -6.71 11.88
CA GLN A 374 14.93 -6.32 12.93
C GLN A 374 15.46 -5.15 13.76
N TYR A 375 16.74 -5.22 14.14
CA TYR A 375 17.41 -4.16 14.91
C TYR A 375 17.44 -2.84 14.13
N VAL A 376 17.71 -2.89 12.83
CA VAL A 376 17.69 -1.68 11.99
C VAL A 376 16.32 -1.01 12.02
N ILE A 377 15.24 -1.79 11.92
CA ILE A 377 13.88 -1.23 11.91
C ILE A 377 13.49 -0.70 13.30
N GLU A 378 13.88 -1.38 14.39
CA GLU A 378 13.67 -0.85 15.75
C GLU A 378 14.39 0.48 15.93
N GLN A 379 15.66 0.59 15.49
CA GLN A 379 16.42 1.83 15.57
C GLN A 379 15.81 2.93 14.68
N LEU A 380 15.29 2.57 13.50
CA LEU A 380 14.57 3.51 12.64
C LEU A 380 13.34 4.08 13.36
N TRP A 381 12.54 3.22 14.02
CA TRP A 381 11.39 3.67 14.80
C TRP A 381 11.79 4.58 15.96
N GLU A 382 12.84 4.24 16.70
CA GLU A 382 13.33 5.06 17.83
C GLU A 382 13.83 6.43 17.36
N VAL A 383 14.67 6.49 16.31
CA VAL A 383 15.25 7.73 15.78
C VAL A 383 14.16 8.65 15.24
N THR A 384 13.18 8.09 14.53
CA THR A 384 12.05 8.85 13.98
C THR A 384 10.91 9.03 14.98
N ARG A 385 10.97 8.39 16.15
CA ARG A 385 9.89 8.37 17.17
C ARG A 385 8.55 7.90 16.61
N GLY A 386 8.57 7.03 15.59
CA GLY A 386 7.37 6.57 14.89
C GLY A 386 6.67 7.62 14.03
N GLU A 387 7.26 8.80 13.85
CA GLU A 387 6.64 9.92 13.13
C GLU A 387 6.89 9.91 11.61
N ALA A 388 7.87 9.14 11.12
CA ALA A 388 8.19 9.11 9.70
C ALA A 388 7.10 8.41 8.87
N TYR A 389 6.90 8.90 7.65
CA TYR A 389 6.26 8.10 6.62
C TYR A 389 7.23 7.01 6.16
N VAL A 390 6.79 5.76 6.20
CA VAL A 390 7.62 4.63 5.80
C VAL A 390 7.04 4.03 4.53
N THR A 391 7.79 4.15 3.43
CA THR A 391 7.51 3.37 2.22
C THR A 391 8.35 2.10 2.22
N SER A 392 7.85 1.04 1.63
CA SER A 392 8.61 -0.19 1.53
C SER A 392 8.54 -0.81 0.15
N ASP A 393 9.67 -1.31 -0.30
CA ASP A 393 9.73 -2.30 -1.36
C ASP A 393 9.24 -3.66 -0.87
N VAL A 394 9.19 -4.65 -1.75
CA VAL A 394 8.64 -5.98 -1.46
C VAL A 394 9.74 -7.02 -1.26
N GLY A 395 9.65 -7.71 -0.12
CA GLY A 395 10.60 -8.74 0.28
C GLY A 395 10.61 -8.95 1.80
N GLN A 396 11.67 -9.57 2.32
CA GLN A 396 11.85 -9.74 3.77
C GLN A 396 11.87 -8.39 4.49
N HIS A 397 12.51 -7.37 3.90
CA HIS A 397 12.57 -6.00 4.45
C HIS A 397 11.18 -5.38 4.68
N GLN A 398 10.21 -5.66 3.80
CA GLN A 398 8.81 -5.24 3.98
C GLN A 398 8.19 -5.88 5.23
N MET A 399 8.42 -7.17 5.42
CA MET A 399 7.87 -7.90 6.57
C MET A 399 8.51 -7.43 7.88
N TRP A 400 9.83 -7.24 7.90
CA TRP A 400 10.50 -6.68 9.09
C TRP A 400 10.03 -5.26 9.39
N ALA A 401 9.84 -4.40 8.38
CA ALA A 401 9.26 -3.07 8.58
C ALA A 401 7.85 -3.16 9.17
N ALA A 402 7.02 -4.06 8.65
CA ALA A 402 5.66 -4.27 9.15
C ALA A 402 5.59 -4.81 10.59
N GLN A 403 6.58 -5.64 11.00
CA GLN A 403 6.62 -6.28 12.32
C GLN A 403 7.25 -5.39 13.41
N TYR A 404 8.29 -4.62 13.08
CA TYR A 404 9.14 -3.94 14.07
C TYR A 404 9.01 -2.41 14.07
N TYR A 405 8.46 -1.80 13.00
CA TYR A 405 8.09 -0.39 13.03
C TYR A 405 6.65 -0.25 13.54
N ARG A 406 6.47 0.40 14.66
CA ARG A 406 5.16 0.55 15.30
C ARG A 406 4.41 1.73 14.68
N PHE A 407 3.40 1.44 13.86
CA PHE A 407 2.60 2.46 13.19
C PHE A 407 1.40 2.87 14.06
N ASP A 408 1.44 4.08 14.61
CA ASP A 408 0.34 4.64 15.41
C ASP A 408 -0.61 5.53 14.61
N LYS A 409 -0.20 5.91 13.39
CA LYS A 409 -0.92 6.84 12.54
C LYS A 409 -1.34 6.21 11.22
N PRO A 410 -2.57 6.48 10.75
CA PRO A 410 -2.99 6.07 9.41
C PRO A 410 -2.15 6.76 8.34
N ARG A 411 -2.04 6.12 7.15
CA ARG A 411 -1.32 6.63 5.98
C ARG A 411 0.20 6.79 6.13
N HIS A 412 0.80 6.40 7.27
CA HIS A 412 2.25 6.42 7.48
C HIS A 412 2.95 5.14 6.97
N TRP A 413 2.21 4.08 6.69
CA TRP A 413 2.72 2.84 6.09
C TRP A 413 2.28 2.73 4.63
N ILE A 414 3.26 2.76 3.70
CA ILE A 414 3.02 2.78 2.25
C ILE A 414 3.77 1.63 1.59
N ASN A 415 3.04 0.64 1.08
CA ASN A 415 3.65 -0.55 0.49
C ASN A 415 2.74 -1.18 -0.58
N SER A 416 3.30 -2.00 -1.45
CA SER A 416 2.55 -2.83 -2.40
C SER A 416 2.17 -4.14 -1.73
N GLY A 417 1.00 -4.19 -1.09
CA GLY A 417 0.56 -5.37 -0.33
C GLY A 417 -0.12 -6.43 -1.18
N GLY A 418 -0.97 -6.03 -2.12
CA GLY A 418 -1.77 -6.94 -2.93
C GLY A 418 -1.04 -7.54 -4.12
N LEU A 419 -0.35 -6.71 -4.92
CA LEU A 419 0.42 -7.19 -6.08
C LEU A 419 1.83 -7.63 -5.69
N GLY A 420 2.43 -7.02 -4.67
CA GLY A 420 3.78 -7.36 -4.23
C GLY A 420 4.87 -6.87 -5.19
N THR A 421 4.79 -5.61 -5.62
CA THR A 421 5.65 -5.04 -6.66
C THR A 421 7.00 -4.60 -6.10
N MET A 422 8.08 -5.30 -6.47
CA MET A 422 9.44 -4.83 -6.25
C MET A 422 9.71 -3.57 -7.09
N GLY A 423 10.47 -2.61 -6.54
CA GLY A 423 10.72 -1.30 -7.17
C GLY A 423 9.67 -0.22 -6.82
N PHE A 424 8.68 -0.54 -5.99
CA PHE A 424 7.63 0.39 -5.55
C PHE A 424 8.13 1.45 -4.56
N GLY A 425 8.98 1.05 -3.61
CA GLY A 425 9.25 1.82 -2.38
C GLY A 425 9.83 3.21 -2.62
N MET A 426 10.86 3.32 -3.46
CA MET A 426 11.58 4.58 -3.68
C MET A 426 10.77 5.60 -4.48
N PRO A 427 10.17 5.28 -5.65
CA PRO A 427 9.32 6.25 -6.33
C PRO A 427 8.08 6.61 -5.50
N ALA A 428 7.50 5.69 -4.72
CA ALA A 428 6.44 6.03 -3.77
C ALA A 428 6.88 7.05 -2.72
N ALA A 429 8.12 6.92 -2.20
CA ALA A 429 8.70 7.89 -1.25
C ALA A 429 8.81 9.31 -1.85
N ILE A 430 9.15 9.42 -3.15
CA ILE A 430 9.13 10.70 -3.87
C ILE A 430 7.71 11.30 -3.86
N GLY A 431 6.70 10.49 -4.17
CA GLY A 431 5.30 10.92 -4.13
C GLY A 431 4.85 11.39 -2.76
N VAL A 432 5.22 10.66 -1.70
CA VAL A 432 4.95 11.07 -0.31
C VAL A 432 5.62 12.40 0.02
N LYS A 433 6.90 12.55 -0.33
CA LYS A 433 7.68 13.76 -0.04
C LYS A 433 7.13 14.99 -0.74
N LEU A 434 6.60 14.84 -1.95
CA LEU A 434 5.92 15.93 -2.67
C LEU A 434 4.60 16.32 -1.99
N GLY A 435 3.85 15.36 -1.46
CA GLY A 435 2.63 15.61 -0.71
C GLY A 435 2.88 16.25 0.67
N PHE A 436 4.00 15.93 1.30
CA PHE A 436 4.40 16.39 2.64
C PHE A 436 5.88 16.83 2.64
N PRO A 437 6.19 18.03 2.11
CA PRO A 437 7.56 18.49 1.94
C PRO A 437 8.40 18.55 3.24
N ASP A 438 7.76 18.81 4.37
CA ASP A 438 8.43 18.94 5.67
C ASP A 438 8.53 17.62 6.44
N ALA A 439 7.82 16.58 6.00
CA ALA A 439 7.79 15.29 6.71
C ALA A 439 9.09 14.50 6.51
N GLU A 440 9.42 13.67 7.50
CA GLU A 440 10.45 12.65 7.35
C GLU A 440 9.89 11.47 6.57
N VAL A 441 10.62 11.05 5.53
CA VAL A 441 10.24 9.92 4.68
C VAL A 441 11.38 8.92 4.63
N ALA A 442 11.11 7.69 5.07
CA ALA A 442 12.02 6.56 5.02
C ALA A 442 11.54 5.55 3.97
N CYS A 443 12.42 5.15 3.06
CA CYS A 443 12.17 4.06 2.12
C CYS A 443 12.95 2.83 2.59
N VAL A 444 12.25 1.81 3.10
CA VAL A 444 12.86 0.52 3.47
C VAL A 444 12.89 -0.38 2.25
N THR A 445 14.07 -0.81 1.84
CA THR A 445 14.27 -1.57 0.61
C THR A 445 15.33 -2.67 0.79
N GLY A 446 15.54 -3.46 -0.23
CA GLY A 446 16.64 -4.40 -0.38
C GLY A 446 17.35 -4.18 -1.70
N GLU A 447 18.60 -4.67 -1.81
CA GLU A 447 19.49 -4.42 -2.95
C GLU A 447 18.92 -4.93 -4.29
N ALA A 448 18.07 -5.94 -4.29
CA ALA A 448 17.41 -6.43 -5.50
C ALA A 448 16.26 -5.49 -5.94
N SER A 449 15.43 -5.07 -4.97
CA SER A 449 14.24 -4.26 -5.24
C SER A 449 14.58 -2.85 -5.69
N ILE A 450 15.52 -2.19 -5.01
CA ILE A 450 15.90 -0.80 -5.31
C ILE A 450 16.42 -0.63 -6.75
N GLN A 451 17.08 -1.65 -7.30
CA GLN A 451 17.61 -1.60 -8.67
C GLN A 451 16.52 -1.54 -9.74
N MET A 452 15.29 -1.96 -9.44
CA MET A 452 14.19 -1.97 -10.43
C MET A 452 13.68 -0.57 -10.78
N CYS A 453 13.87 0.42 -9.89
CA CYS A 453 13.50 1.82 -10.11
C CYS A 453 14.61 2.79 -9.69
N ILE A 454 15.87 2.36 -9.69
CA ILE A 454 17.03 3.13 -9.22
C ILE A 454 17.22 4.45 -9.97
N GLN A 455 16.79 4.52 -11.23
CA GLN A 455 16.86 5.73 -12.08
C GLN A 455 16.06 6.90 -11.51
N GLU A 456 15.08 6.64 -10.65
CA GLU A 456 14.27 7.68 -10.02
C GLU A 456 15.04 8.48 -8.94
N LEU A 457 16.27 8.06 -8.61
CA LEU A 457 17.20 8.92 -7.86
C LEU A 457 17.45 10.25 -8.59
N SER A 458 17.48 10.25 -9.94
CA SER A 458 17.53 11.49 -10.71
C SER A 458 16.28 12.35 -10.53
N THR A 459 15.11 11.73 -10.37
CA THR A 459 13.85 12.45 -10.11
C THR A 459 13.88 13.07 -8.72
N ALA A 460 14.36 12.32 -7.72
CA ALA A 460 14.51 12.83 -6.36
C ALA A 460 15.47 14.05 -6.30
N LEU A 461 16.57 14.01 -7.04
CA LEU A 461 17.50 15.13 -7.15
C LEU A 461 16.87 16.35 -7.85
N GLN A 462 16.20 16.12 -8.98
CA GLN A 462 15.64 17.21 -9.80
C GLN A 462 14.56 18.01 -9.08
N TYR A 463 13.79 17.36 -8.20
CA TYR A 463 12.64 17.96 -7.52
C TYR A 463 12.85 18.21 -6.03
N ASP A 464 14.10 18.14 -5.57
CA ASP A 464 14.47 18.35 -4.16
C ASP A 464 13.56 17.58 -3.20
N THR A 465 13.45 16.27 -3.44
CA THR A 465 12.67 15.38 -2.58
C THR A 465 13.58 14.57 -1.66
N PRO A 466 14.07 15.15 -0.55
CA PRO A 466 14.99 14.49 0.36
C PRO A 466 14.32 13.33 1.09
N ILE A 467 14.72 12.10 0.77
CA ILE A 467 14.25 10.85 1.37
C ILE A 467 15.41 10.08 1.99
N LYS A 468 15.12 9.18 2.95
CA LYS A 468 16.12 8.31 3.57
C LYS A 468 15.91 6.90 3.08
N ILE A 469 16.86 6.37 2.30
CA ILE A 469 16.79 5.03 1.72
C ILE A 469 17.54 4.08 2.66
N ILE A 470 16.80 3.16 3.27
CA ILE A 470 17.29 2.17 4.21
C ILE A 470 17.39 0.85 3.46
N ASN A 471 18.56 0.59 2.84
CA ASN A 471 18.81 -0.61 2.06
C ASN A 471 19.31 -1.73 2.99
N LEU A 472 18.46 -2.72 3.26
CA LEU A 472 18.82 -3.93 4.02
C LEU A 472 19.48 -4.93 3.07
N ASN A 473 20.80 -4.80 2.93
CA ASN A 473 21.60 -5.54 1.95
C ASN A 473 22.06 -6.88 2.51
N ASN A 474 21.43 -7.96 2.10
CA ASN A 474 21.81 -9.33 2.45
C ASN A 474 22.36 -10.14 1.24
N ARG A 475 22.48 -9.52 0.07
CA ARG A 475 22.90 -10.11 -1.20
C ARG A 475 21.99 -11.22 -1.73
N TYR A 476 20.73 -11.26 -1.26
CA TYR A 476 19.74 -12.23 -1.70
C TYR A 476 18.43 -11.57 -2.09
N MET A 477 17.73 -12.16 -3.03
CA MET A 477 16.27 -12.05 -3.06
C MET A 477 15.72 -12.81 -1.86
N GLY A 478 15.76 -12.14 -0.68
CA GLY A 478 15.71 -12.79 0.62
C GLY A 478 14.44 -13.60 0.86
N MET A 479 13.26 -13.13 0.39
CA MET A 479 12.02 -13.89 0.53
C MET A 479 12.03 -15.14 -0.36
N VAL A 480 12.59 -15.07 -1.56
CA VAL A 480 12.77 -16.25 -2.45
C VAL A 480 13.71 -17.25 -1.81
N ARG A 481 14.86 -16.79 -1.26
CA ARG A 481 15.79 -17.63 -0.49
C ARG A 481 15.07 -18.33 0.67
N GLN A 482 14.28 -17.62 1.46
CA GLN A 482 13.56 -18.18 2.60
C GLN A 482 12.60 -19.29 2.18
N TRP A 483 11.86 -19.12 1.08
CA TRP A 483 11.02 -20.18 0.52
C TRP A 483 11.83 -21.38 0.02
N GLN A 484 12.97 -21.14 -0.64
CA GLN A 484 13.87 -22.20 -1.08
C GLN A 484 14.44 -23.00 0.10
N GLU A 485 14.78 -22.31 1.20
CA GLU A 485 15.23 -22.94 2.43
C GLU A 485 14.15 -23.82 3.06
N PHE A 486 12.96 -23.32 3.23
CA PHE A 486 11.91 -24.01 3.98
C PHE A 486 11.19 -25.09 3.18
N THR A 487 11.11 -24.95 1.85
CA THR A 487 10.29 -25.82 0.99
C THR A 487 11.12 -26.70 0.06
N TYR A 488 12.32 -26.26 -0.31
CA TYR A 488 13.14 -26.91 -1.34
C TYR A 488 14.52 -27.34 -0.84
N GLU A 489 14.64 -27.71 0.44
CA GLU A 489 15.84 -28.28 1.05
C GLU A 489 17.10 -27.43 0.81
N SER A 490 16.95 -26.09 0.90
CA SER A 490 18.03 -25.13 0.69
C SER A 490 18.64 -25.16 -0.72
N ARG A 491 17.90 -25.60 -1.74
CA ARG A 491 18.33 -25.49 -3.14
C ARG A 491 18.14 -24.05 -3.62
N TYR A 492 19.14 -23.21 -3.38
CA TYR A 492 19.12 -21.77 -3.69
C TYR A 492 19.36 -21.52 -5.18
N SER A 493 18.30 -21.56 -6.00
CA SER A 493 18.39 -21.33 -7.44
C SER A 493 18.13 -19.85 -7.76
N HIS A 494 19.16 -19.18 -8.28
CA HIS A 494 19.10 -17.79 -8.77
C HIS A 494 18.55 -16.76 -7.77
N SER A 495 18.69 -17.00 -6.48
CA SER A 495 18.29 -16.07 -5.41
C SER A 495 19.44 -15.28 -4.80
N TYR A 496 20.68 -15.72 -5.00
CA TYR A 496 21.89 -15.03 -4.57
C TYR A 496 22.43 -14.12 -5.68
N MET A 497 22.88 -12.92 -5.29
CA MET A 497 23.48 -11.94 -6.19
C MET A 497 25.00 -11.88 -5.94
N ASP A 498 25.77 -12.62 -6.75
CA ASP A 498 27.23 -12.67 -6.68
C ASP A 498 27.85 -11.29 -6.84
N THR A 499 27.29 -10.50 -7.75
CA THR A 499 27.75 -9.15 -8.08
C THR A 499 26.63 -8.15 -7.87
N ILE A 500 26.88 -7.12 -7.07
CA ILE A 500 26.00 -5.98 -6.83
C ILE A 500 26.75 -4.68 -7.02
N PRO A 501 26.07 -3.57 -7.35
CA PRO A 501 26.68 -2.25 -7.41
C PRO A 501 27.29 -1.84 -6.06
N ASP A 502 28.29 -0.99 -6.09
CA ASP A 502 28.66 -0.20 -4.91
C ASP A 502 27.60 0.90 -4.73
N PHE A 503 26.64 0.69 -3.83
CA PHE A 503 25.51 1.59 -3.65
C PHE A 503 25.91 2.95 -3.10
N VAL A 504 27.03 3.07 -2.39
CA VAL A 504 27.56 4.36 -1.93
C VAL A 504 28.01 5.19 -3.13
N LYS A 505 28.88 4.63 -3.97
CA LYS A 505 29.32 5.32 -5.20
C LYS A 505 28.18 5.60 -6.16
N LEU A 506 27.21 4.69 -6.23
CA LEU A 506 26.02 4.88 -7.06
C LEU A 506 25.19 6.07 -6.55
N ALA A 507 24.94 6.16 -5.26
CA ALA A 507 24.24 7.31 -4.67
C ALA A 507 24.97 8.63 -4.93
N GLU A 508 26.30 8.65 -4.75
CA GLU A 508 27.15 9.81 -5.04
C GLU A 508 27.11 10.20 -6.52
N ALA A 509 27.12 9.23 -7.44
CA ALA A 509 27.01 9.48 -8.89
C ALA A 509 25.66 10.12 -9.28
N TYR A 510 24.59 9.84 -8.51
CA TYR A 510 23.30 10.52 -8.64
C TYR A 510 23.21 11.86 -7.87
N GLY A 511 24.31 12.30 -7.22
CA GLY A 511 24.33 13.57 -6.47
C GLY A 511 23.77 13.47 -5.05
N HIS A 512 23.63 12.27 -4.50
CA HIS A 512 23.13 12.00 -3.16
C HIS A 512 24.24 11.63 -2.18
N VAL A 513 23.91 11.52 -0.90
CA VAL A 513 24.85 11.05 0.13
C VAL A 513 24.73 9.53 0.23
N GLY A 514 25.86 8.82 0.15
CA GLY A 514 25.93 7.38 0.39
C GLY A 514 26.63 7.09 1.71
N MET A 515 26.12 6.10 2.46
CA MET A 515 26.74 5.60 3.71
C MET A 515 26.71 4.08 3.69
N ARG A 516 27.84 3.43 4.04
CA ARG A 516 27.89 1.98 4.27
C ARG A 516 28.01 1.70 5.76
N ILE A 517 27.18 0.79 6.23
CA ILE A 517 27.09 0.38 7.63
C ILE A 517 27.25 -1.14 7.68
N ASP A 518 28.28 -1.65 8.35
CA ASP A 518 28.59 -3.07 8.43
C ASP A 518 28.69 -3.63 9.86
N LYS A 519 28.52 -2.76 10.89
CA LYS A 519 28.54 -3.14 12.30
C LYS A 519 27.28 -2.68 13.03
N PRO A 520 26.75 -3.48 13.98
CA PRO A 520 25.55 -3.14 14.74
C PRO A 520 25.62 -1.79 15.46
N GLU A 521 26.77 -1.47 16.07
CA GLU A 521 26.99 -0.21 16.82
C GLU A 521 26.94 1.04 15.94
N GLU A 522 27.13 0.91 14.64
CA GLU A 522 27.11 2.03 13.68
C GLU A 522 25.68 2.37 13.20
N VAL A 523 24.72 1.45 13.36
CA VAL A 523 23.36 1.59 12.80
C VAL A 523 22.66 2.84 13.31
N ARG A 524 22.57 2.99 14.65
CA ARG A 524 21.88 4.14 15.24
C ARG A 524 22.56 5.47 14.91
N PRO A 525 23.88 5.65 15.09
CA PRO A 525 24.56 6.90 14.71
C PRO A 525 24.37 7.26 13.23
N ALA A 526 24.41 6.28 12.31
CA ALA A 526 24.20 6.52 10.89
C ALA A 526 22.78 6.98 10.59
N LEU A 527 21.76 6.37 11.21
CA LEU A 527 20.38 6.82 11.11
C LEU A 527 20.20 8.25 11.64
N GLU A 528 20.71 8.55 12.83
CA GLU A 528 20.66 9.90 13.43
C GLU A 528 21.33 10.94 12.50
N GLN A 529 22.49 10.62 11.95
CA GLN A 529 23.20 11.47 10.98
C GLN A 529 22.38 11.67 9.70
N ALA A 530 21.82 10.61 9.15
CA ALA A 530 21.00 10.67 7.93
C ALA A 530 19.75 11.52 8.13
N PHE A 531 19.02 11.35 9.23
CA PHE A 531 17.83 12.13 9.53
C PHE A 531 18.11 13.59 9.94
N ALA A 532 19.33 13.90 10.38
CA ALA A 532 19.77 15.28 10.60
C ALA A 532 19.96 16.06 9.28
N MET A 533 20.26 15.39 8.16
CA MET A 533 20.41 15.99 6.83
C MET A 533 19.03 16.19 6.18
N LYS A 534 18.31 17.23 6.57
CA LYS A 534 16.92 17.47 6.12
C LYS A 534 16.79 17.81 4.63
N ASP A 535 17.84 18.34 4.02
CA ASP A 535 17.88 18.94 2.69
C ASP A 535 18.36 17.99 1.59
N ARG A 536 18.66 16.72 1.90
CA ARG A 536 19.22 15.80 0.91
C ARG A 536 18.80 14.35 1.11
N THR A 537 18.73 13.63 0.01
CA THR A 537 18.56 12.18 0.02
C THR A 537 19.83 11.51 0.54
N VAL A 538 19.63 10.57 1.46
CA VAL A 538 20.71 9.74 2.02
C VAL A 538 20.42 8.28 1.73
N PHE A 539 21.35 7.59 1.13
CA PHE A 539 21.31 6.15 0.85
C PHE A 539 22.17 5.42 1.89
N LEU A 540 21.53 4.67 2.79
CA LEU A 540 22.20 3.84 3.77
C LEU A 540 22.25 2.40 3.26
N ASP A 541 23.44 1.94 2.84
CA ASP A 541 23.70 0.55 2.45
C ASP A 541 24.10 -0.24 3.70
N ILE A 542 23.12 -0.88 4.35
CA ILE A 542 23.28 -1.58 5.62
C ILE A 542 23.47 -3.06 5.34
N ILE A 543 24.67 -3.58 5.62
CA ILE A 543 25.04 -4.98 5.39
C ILE A 543 24.45 -5.83 6.51
N THR A 544 23.39 -6.55 6.22
CA THR A 544 22.66 -7.36 7.19
C THR A 544 23.02 -8.84 7.12
N ASP A 545 22.63 -9.58 8.17
CA ASP A 545 22.78 -11.03 8.22
C ASP A 545 22.10 -11.68 7.01
N ARG A 546 22.87 -12.44 6.23
CA ARG A 546 22.42 -13.09 5.00
C ARG A 546 21.47 -14.25 5.22
N THR A 547 21.55 -14.87 6.39
CA THR A 547 20.79 -16.09 6.73
C THR A 547 19.53 -15.80 7.51
N GLU A 548 19.31 -14.55 7.89
CA GLU A 548 18.13 -14.19 8.68
C GLU A 548 16.83 -14.43 7.93
N ASN A 549 15.87 -15.06 8.60
CA ASN A 549 14.54 -15.34 8.08
C ASN A 549 13.47 -14.52 8.80
N VAL A 550 12.37 -14.25 8.11
CA VAL A 550 11.20 -13.62 8.70
C VAL A 550 10.42 -14.68 9.50
N TYR A 551 10.32 -14.48 10.79
CA TYR A 551 9.49 -15.27 11.71
C TYR A 551 8.52 -14.35 12.46
N PRO A 552 7.32 -14.85 12.84
CA PRO A 552 6.75 -16.16 12.49
C PRO A 552 6.44 -16.32 10.99
N MET A 553 6.15 -17.57 10.57
CA MET A 553 5.70 -17.85 9.20
C MET A 553 4.67 -18.95 9.17
N ILE A 554 3.55 -18.72 8.49
CA ILE A 554 2.59 -19.76 8.10
C ILE A 554 2.95 -20.20 6.68
N GLU A 555 3.39 -21.44 6.52
CA GLU A 555 3.71 -22.00 5.21
C GLU A 555 2.45 -22.19 4.35
N ALA A 556 2.61 -22.22 3.03
CA ALA A 556 1.49 -22.41 2.11
C ALA A 556 0.70 -23.69 2.44
N GLY A 557 -0.64 -23.58 2.48
CA GLY A 557 -1.53 -24.68 2.81
C GLY A 557 -1.62 -25.04 4.28
N LYS A 558 -0.98 -24.28 5.17
CA LYS A 558 -1.07 -24.42 6.63
C LYS A 558 -2.11 -23.49 7.24
N ALA A 559 -2.56 -23.79 8.43
CA ALA A 559 -3.50 -22.98 9.21
C ALA A 559 -2.77 -22.04 10.17
N HIS A 560 -3.50 -21.11 10.79
CA HIS A 560 -2.96 -20.15 11.75
C HIS A 560 -2.24 -20.81 12.93
N ASN A 561 -2.73 -21.94 13.42
CA ASN A 561 -2.13 -22.71 14.51
C ASN A 561 -0.97 -23.63 14.08
N ASP A 562 -0.66 -23.72 12.79
CA ASP A 562 0.48 -24.48 12.25
C ASP A 562 1.71 -23.57 11.99
N MET A 563 1.83 -22.48 12.71
CA MET A 563 2.84 -21.44 12.51
C MET A 563 4.25 -21.94 12.87
N LYS A 564 5.20 -21.64 11.98
CA LYS A 564 6.63 -21.85 12.22
C LYS A 564 7.19 -20.66 13.02
N LEU A 565 7.66 -20.95 14.24
CA LEU A 565 8.33 -19.97 15.09
C LEU A 565 9.86 -20.11 14.96
N ARG A 566 10.59 -19.06 15.37
CA ARG A 566 12.04 -19.14 15.49
C ARG A 566 12.41 -20.21 16.53
N VAL A 567 13.26 -21.14 16.17
CA VAL A 567 13.85 -22.10 17.12
C VAL A 567 14.98 -21.37 17.86
N ALA A 568 14.95 -21.37 19.19
CA ALA A 568 16.05 -20.80 19.98
C ALA A 568 17.38 -21.48 19.59
N ALA A 569 18.43 -20.68 19.46
CA ALA A 569 19.77 -21.14 19.02
C ALA A 569 20.43 -22.06 20.05
N SER A 570 19.93 -23.28 20.22
CA SER A 570 20.56 -24.35 21.02
C SER A 570 20.80 -25.61 20.22
N ALA A 571 20.99 -25.56 18.93
CA ALA A 571 21.53 -26.65 18.09
C ALA A 571 21.57 -26.23 16.61
N SER A 572 22.45 -25.35 16.22
CA SER A 572 22.85 -25.26 14.81
C SER A 572 24.26 -25.84 14.68
N THR A 573 24.35 -27.06 14.19
CA THR A 573 25.59 -27.56 13.62
C THR A 573 25.95 -26.70 12.43
N ASP A 574 27.15 -26.15 12.46
CA ASP A 574 27.79 -25.47 11.34
C ASP A 574 27.62 -26.28 10.04
N ARG A 575 26.81 -25.77 9.13
CA ARG A 575 26.86 -26.17 7.72
C ARG A 575 27.51 -25.03 6.98
N GLU A 576 28.76 -25.21 6.62
CA GLU A 576 29.50 -24.37 5.69
C GLU A 576 28.66 -24.19 4.42
N LEU A 577 28.39 -22.94 4.09
CA LEU A 577 27.78 -22.54 2.82
C LEU A 577 28.89 -22.45 1.79
N ALA A 578 28.99 -23.48 0.93
CA ALA A 578 29.82 -23.45 -0.29
C ALA A 578 29.11 -22.66 -1.39
#